data_11a33ed4fb9db6143cbb6d636e0ec846
#
_entry.id   11a33ed4fb9db6143cbb6d636e0ec846
#
_cell.length_a   1.000
_cell.length_b   1.000
_cell.length_c   1.000
_cell.angle_alpha   90.00
_cell.angle_beta   90.00
_cell.angle_gamma   90.00
#
_symmetry.space_group_name_H-M   'P 1'
#
loop_
_entity.id
_entity.type
_entity.pdbx_description
1 polymer ?
#
loop_
_entity_poly.entity_id
_entity_poly.type
_entity_poly.pdbx_seq_one_letter_code
_entity_poly.pdbx_strand_id
1 'polypeptide(L)'
;AGEDIAQENMIQKSETNIIEVITDNINKQKCLKVMKCILVFIFICVVSVIGFTIYRLKKPQNYISPVAKDSIEMQTAELFAGSDGAFVYKFITTDKYKKLRLHIYRYESGKLSDHDKVEMGFEDIASPKSGEIVMVPDFDNYVIKLIVSGNGSKLSTEIPILENVEDREYYGRTATEIKNVVDIKYNEQQPLIAFVYDNDEMSVPTLDDFINSKTDFLSKNDYVYYVAFEFCK
;
A
#
# COMPACT_ATOMS: atom_id res chain seq x y z
N ALA A 1 -81.96 15.39 45.27
CA ALA A 1 -81.81 14.72 43.93
C ALA A 1 -81.09 15.59 42.84
N GLY A 2 -81.20 16.96 42.92
CA GLY A 2 -80.54 17.83 41.93
C GLY A 2 -79.08 18.17 42.25
N GLU A 3 -78.72 18.22 43.53
CA GLU A 3 -77.35 18.55 43.95
C GLU A 3 -76.38 17.39 43.77
N ASP A 4 -76.81 16.14 43.93
CA ASP A 4 -75.97 14.94 43.76
C ASP A 4 -75.56 14.79 42.28
N ILE A 5 -76.43 15.04 41.32
CA ILE A 5 -76.14 14.94 39.88
C ILE A 5 -75.16 16.04 39.43
N ALA A 6 -75.22 17.25 40.03
CA ALA A 6 -74.31 18.34 39.72
C ALA A 6 -72.89 18.03 40.24
N GLN A 7 -72.80 17.41 41.39
CA GLN A 7 -71.52 17.03 42.04
C GLN A 7 -70.85 15.85 41.27
N GLU A 8 -71.62 14.87 40.84
CA GLU A 8 -71.14 13.76 40.03
C GLU A 8 -70.63 14.20 38.65
N ASN A 9 -71.30 15.11 38.00
CA ASN A 9 -70.87 15.76 36.73
C ASN A 9 -69.59 16.59 36.87
N MET A 10 -69.41 17.26 38.02
CA MET A 10 -68.16 18.02 38.30
C MET A 10 -66.97 17.05 38.55
N ILE A 11 -67.19 15.98 39.25
CA ILE A 11 -66.13 14.96 39.49
C ILE A 11 -65.72 14.32 38.18
N GLN A 12 -66.69 13.90 37.33
CA GLN A 12 -66.44 13.25 36.06
C GLN A 12 -65.70 14.22 35.07
N LYS A 13 -66.02 15.51 35.06
CA LYS A 13 -65.30 16.49 34.27
C LYS A 13 -63.88 16.75 34.76
N SER A 14 -63.67 16.68 36.08
CA SER A 14 -62.34 16.81 36.70
C SER A 14 -61.44 15.60 36.35
N GLU A 15 -61.96 14.39 36.43
CA GLU A 15 -61.24 13.18 36.09
C GLU A 15 -60.86 13.15 34.59
N THR A 16 -61.77 13.57 33.66
CA THR A 16 -61.50 13.64 32.25
C THR A 16 -60.34 14.61 31.96
N ASN A 17 -60.35 15.81 32.58
CA ASN A 17 -59.26 16.80 32.41
C ASN A 17 -57.89 16.26 32.92
N ILE A 18 -57.88 15.53 34.04
CA ILE A 18 -56.66 14.94 34.61
C ILE A 18 -56.09 13.88 33.69
N ILE A 19 -56.95 13.03 33.13
CA ILE A 19 -56.58 11.98 32.17
C ILE A 19 -55.96 12.60 30.91
N GLU A 20 -56.57 13.67 30.37
CA GLU A 20 -56.11 14.34 29.19
C GLU A 20 -54.70 14.99 29.38
N VAL A 21 -54.48 15.65 30.54
CA VAL A 21 -53.22 16.22 30.89
C VAL A 21 -52.11 15.14 31.08
N ILE A 22 -52.44 14.02 31.71
CA ILE A 22 -51.51 12.89 31.91
C ILE A 22 -51.14 12.30 30.51
N THR A 23 -52.16 12.12 29.63
CA THR A 23 -51.92 11.52 28.33
C THR A 23 -51.06 12.43 27.44
N ASP A 24 -51.27 13.77 27.48
CA ASP A 24 -50.44 14.75 26.76
C ASP A 24 -48.98 14.78 27.25
N ASN A 25 -48.78 14.69 28.58
CA ASN A 25 -47.44 14.58 29.15
C ASN A 25 -46.70 13.30 28.78
N ILE A 26 -47.42 12.17 28.75
CA ILE A 26 -46.83 10.89 28.32
C ILE A 26 -46.44 10.94 26.82
N ASN A 27 -47.31 11.52 25.98
CA ASN A 27 -47.03 11.69 24.56
C ASN A 27 -45.84 12.64 24.30
N LYS A 28 -45.73 13.75 25.03
CA LYS A 28 -44.57 14.65 24.99
C LYS A 28 -43.27 13.94 25.40
N GLN A 29 -43.31 13.14 26.45
CA GLN A 29 -42.13 12.37 26.87
C GLN A 29 -41.70 11.31 25.84
N LYS A 30 -42.67 10.61 25.22
CA LYS A 30 -42.40 9.67 24.14
C LYS A 30 -41.78 10.37 22.92
N CYS A 31 -42.37 11.49 22.50
CA CYS A 31 -41.86 12.29 21.40
C CYS A 31 -40.44 12.80 21.67
N LEU A 32 -40.13 13.26 22.88
CA LEU A 32 -38.80 13.70 23.26
C LEU A 32 -37.76 12.56 23.24
N LYS A 33 -38.16 11.37 23.65
CA LYS A 33 -37.28 10.17 23.57
C LYS A 33 -36.99 9.78 22.11
N VAL A 34 -38.02 9.77 21.26
CA VAL A 34 -37.85 9.47 19.82
C VAL A 34 -36.95 10.53 19.17
N MET A 35 -37.14 11.81 19.45
CA MET A 35 -36.30 12.89 18.91
C MET A 35 -34.84 12.75 19.37
N LYS A 36 -34.58 12.38 20.62
CA LYS A 36 -33.22 12.10 21.10
C LYS A 36 -32.59 10.93 20.33
N CYS A 37 -33.31 9.84 20.11
CA CYS A 37 -32.82 8.71 19.32
C CYS A 37 -32.47 9.10 17.89
N ILE A 38 -33.31 9.91 17.26
CA ILE A 38 -33.06 10.44 15.90
C ILE A 38 -31.79 11.30 15.86
N LEU A 39 -31.62 12.20 16.84
CA LEU A 39 -30.41 13.04 16.93
C LEU A 39 -29.14 12.22 17.11
N VAL A 40 -29.16 11.20 17.97
CA VAL A 40 -28.03 10.27 18.16
C VAL A 40 -27.72 9.52 16.86
N PHE A 41 -28.73 9.05 16.16
CA PHE A 41 -28.55 8.34 14.88
C PHE A 41 -27.92 9.27 13.82
N ILE A 42 -28.43 10.50 13.68
CA ILE A 42 -27.84 11.50 12.77
C ILE A 42 -26.38 11.77 13.12
N PHE A 43 -26.07 11.93 14.40
CA PHE A 43 -24.69 12.14 14.86
C PHE A 43 -23.76 10.98 14.47
N ILE A 44 -24.19 9.74 14.67
CA ILE A 44 -23.42 8.56 14.26
C ILE A 44 -23.20 8.53 12.75
N CYS A 45 -24.22 8.85 11.96
CA CYS A 45 -24.09 8.93 10.50
C CYS A 45 -23.08 10.00 10.07
N VAL A 46 -23.13 11.19 10.66
CA VAL A 46 -22.19 12.29 10.37
C VAL A 46 -20.74 11.88 10.72
N VAL A 47 -20.53 11.32 11.90
CA VAL A 47 -19.19 10.84 12.32
C VAL A 47 -18.68 9.75 11.38
N SER A 48 -19.54 8.83 10.95
CA SER A 48 -19.18 7.76 10.00
C SER A 48 -18.80 8.33 8.64
N VAL A 49 -19.51 9.31 8.11
CA VAL A 49 -19.22 9.97 6.83
C VAL A 49 -17.90 10.75 6.92
N ILE A 50 -17.68 11.48 8.01
CA ILE A 50 -16.41 12.20 8.23
C ILE A 50 -15.25 11.21 8.34
N GLY A 51 -15.39 10.14 9.13
CA GLY A 51 -14.37 9.10 9.26
C GLY A 51 -14.02 8.44 7.92
N PHE A 52 -15.03 8.11 7.13
CA PHE A 52 -14.85 7.53 5.79
C PHE A 52 -14.18 8.52 4.82
N THR A 53 -14.54 9.81 4.88
CA THR A 53 -13.92 10.85 4.05
C THR A 53 -12.44 11.04 4.41
N ILE A 54 -12.12 11.11 5.71
CA ILE A 54 -10.73 11.21 6.19
C ILE A 54 -9.93 9.97 5.79
N TYR A 55 -10.52 8.77 5.90
CA TYR A 55 -9.88 7.54 5.47
C TYR A 55 -9.57 7.55 3.96
N ARG A 56 -10.51 7.99 3.11
CA ARG A 56 -10.28 8.13 1.67
C ARG A 56 -9.21 9.16 1.32
N LEU A 57 -9.19 10.30 2.02
CA LEU A 57 -8.20 11.36 1.79
C LEU A 57 -6.78 10.94 2.22
N LYS A 58 -6.66 10.03 3.18
CA LYS A 58 -5.36 9.49 3.63
C LYS A 58 -4.85 8.33 2.78
N LYS A 59 -5.68 7.73 1.91
CA LYS A 59 -5.22 6.66 1.04
C LYS A 59 -4.32 7.24 -0.05
N PRO A 60 -3.07 6.76 -0.19
CA PRO A 60 -2.18 7.26 -1.23
C PRO A 60 -2.84 7.05 -2.61
N GLN A 61 -2.74 8.10 -3.44
CA GLN A 61 -3.29 8.05 -4.80
C GLN A 61 -2.26 7.55 -5.82
N ASN A 62 -0.99 7.81 -5.52
CA ASN A 62 0.13 7.39 -6.34
C ASN A 62 1.06 6.60 -5.44
N TYR A 63 1.10 5.29 -5.62
CA TYR A 63 1.90 4.44 -4.74
C TYR A 63 2.40 3.19 -5.46
N ILE A 64 3.44 2.61 -4.88
CA ILE A 64 3.94 1.27 -5.17
C ILE A 64 3.89 0.44 -3.88
N SER A 65 3.57 -0.82 -4.00
CA SER A 65 3.52 -1.75 -2.87
C SER A 65 3.96 -3.15 -3.26
N PRO A 66 4.60 -3.90 -2.38
CA PRO A 66 4.81 -5.32 -2.60
C PRO A 66 3.45 -6.03 -2.67
N VAL A 67 3.39 -7.07 -3.48
CA VAL A 67 2.23 -7.96 -3.56
C VAL A 67 2.25 -8.90 -2.35
N ALA A 68 1.09 -9.13 -1.76
CA ALA A 68 0.99 -10.02 -0.60
C ALA A 68 1.44 -11.45 -0.95
N LYS A 69 2.21 -12.07 -0.05
CA LYS A 69 2.80 -13.41 -0.28
C LYS A 69 1.76 -14.51 -0.49
N ASP A 70 0.58 -14.36 0.09
CA ASP A 70 -0.56 -15.27 -0.04
C ASP A 70 -1.46 -14.98 -1.25
N SER A 71 -1.12 -13.98 -2.06
CA SER A 71 -1.88 -13.66 -3.28
C SER A 71 -1.64 -14.67 -4.39
N ILE A 72 -2.63 -14.81 -5.27
CA ILE A 72 -2.53 -15.70 -6.45
C ILE A 72 -1.39 -15.24 -7.38
N GLU A 73 -1.21 -13.93 -7.52
CA GLU A 73 -0.14 -13.36 -8.36
C GLU A 73 1.25 -13.74 -7.84
N MET A 74 1.47 -13.64 -6.53
CA MET A 74 2.75 -14.02 -5.93
C MET A 74 2.99 -15.52 -6.05
N GLN A 75 2.00 -16.34 -5.68
CA GLN A 75 2.09 -17.80 -5.81
C GLN A 75 2.37 -18.24 -7.27
N THR A 76 1.74 -17.56 -8.24
CA THR A 76 2.00 -17.82 -9.66
C THR A 76 3.43 -17.43 -10.05
N ALA A 77 3.92 -16.28 -9.60
CA ALA A 77 5.29 -15.85 -9.87
C ALA A 77 6.31 -16.82 -9.26
N GLU A 78 6.08 -17.28 -8.03
CA GLU A 78 6.94 -18.24 -7.32
C GLU A 78 6.99 -19.61 -8.03
N LEU A 79 5.90 -20.06 -8.65
CA LEU A 79 5.90 -21.31 -9.44
C LEU A 79 6.89 -21.28 -10.62
N PHE A 80 7.17 -20.10 -11.17
CA PHE A 80 8.11 -19.90 -12.27
C PHE A 80 9.51 -19.45 -11.83
N ALA A 81 9.65 -19.04 -10.56
CA ALA A 81 10.89 -18.50 -10.01
C ALA A 81 11.83 -19.59 -9.49
N GLY A 82 11.37 -20.82 -9.31
CA GLY A 82 12.17 -21.87 -8.70
C GLY A 82 12.50 -21.59 -7.24
N SER A 83 13.72 -21.96 -6.81
CA SER A 83 14.16 -21.84 -5.41
C SER A 83 14.49 -20.42 -4.98
N ASP A 84 14.71 -19.51 -5.90
CA ASP A 84 15.21 -18.15 -5.62
C ASP A 84 14.09 -17.15 -5.32
N GLY A 85 12.83 -17.60 -5.48
CA GLY A 85 11.65 -16.79 -5.20
C GLY A 85 11.37 -15.73 -6.26
N ALA A 86 10.32 -14.95 -6.03
CA ALA A 86 9.94 -13.83 -6.88
C ALA A 86 9.63 -12.60 -6.02
N PHE A 87 9.83 -11.42 -6.60
CA PHE A 87 9.49 -10.13 -6.01
C PHE A 87 8.55 -9.39 -6.94
N VAL A 88 7.33 -9.16 -6.49
CA VAL A 88 6.26 -8.57 -7.30
C VAL A 88 5.75 -7.31 -6.62
N TYR A 89 5.78 -6.21 -7.37
CA TYR A 89 5.31 -4.91 -6.91
C TYR A 89 4.20 -4.42 -7.81
N LYS A 90 3.12 -3.90 -7.21
CA LYS A 90 2.05 -3.21 -7.92
C LYS A 90 2.16 -1.72 -7.71
N PHE A 91 2.04 -0.95 -8.78
CA PHE A 91 1.93 0.50 -8.69
C PHE A 91 0.56 0.98 -9.16
N ILE A 92 0.09 2.07 -8.54
CA ILE A 92 -1.09 2.82 -8.97
C ILE A 92 -0.70 4.29 -9.08
N THR A 93 -1.11 4.94 -10.16
CA THR A 93 -0.89 6.36 -10.40
C THR A 93 -2.18 7.01 -10.87
N THR A 94 -2.45 8.22 -10.45
CA THR A 94 -3.53 9.06 -10.99
C THR A 94 -2.99 10.12 -11.94
N ASP A 95 -1.73 10.46 -11.78
CA ASP A 95 -1.02 11.46 -12.57
C ASP A 95 -0.42 10.84 -13.83
N LYS A 96 -0.30 11.66 -14.86
CA LYS A 96 0.45 11.28 -16.06
C LYS A 96 1.95 11.38 -15.81
N TYR A 97 2.71 10.45 -16.36
CA TYR A 97 4.16 10.45 -16.38
C TYR A 97 4.64 10.00 -17.76
N LYS A 98 5.88 10.36 -18.12
CA LYS A 98 6.45 10.05 -19.45
C LYS A 98 7.22 8.75 -19.44
N LYS A 99 7.87 8.44 -18.33
CA LYS A 99 8.78 7.29 -18.24
C LYS A 99 8.71 6.66 -16.85
N LEU A 100 8.83 5.35 -16.81
CA LEU A 100 9.19 4.60 -15.60
C LEU A 100 10.61 4.08 -15.81
N ARG A 101 11.50 4.45 -14.91
CA ARG A 101 12.90 3.99 -14.86
C ARG A 101 13.14 3.10 -13.68
N LEU A 102 13.93 2.08 -13.90
CA LEU A 102 14.55 1.30 -12.85
C LEU A 102 16.05 1.51 -12.94
N HIS A 103 16.63 2.00 -11.86
CA HIS A 103 18.06 2.23 -11.70
C HIS A 103 18.65 1.01 -11.00
N ILE A 104 19.63 0.37 -11.57
CA ILE A 104 20.31 -0.80 -11.04
C ILE A 104 21.74 -0.38 -10.69
N TYR A 105 22.06 -0.39 -9.41
CA TYR A 105 23.38 -0.06 -8.89
C TYR A 105 24.04 -1.34 -8.44
N ARG A 106 25.21 -1.63 -8.99
CA ARG A 106 26.08 -2.73 -8.58
C ARG A 106 27.17 -2.21 -7.69
N TYR A 107 27.28 -2.79 -6.52
CA TYR A 107 28.38 -2.53 -5.58
C TYR A 107 29.20 -3.78 -5.43
N GLU A 108 30.55 -3.60 -5.43
CA GLU A 108 31.53 -4.65 -5.16
C GLU A 108 32.38 -4.23 -3.95
N SER A 109 32.33 -5.00 -2.88
CA SER A 109 32.99 -4.69 -1.61
C SER A 109 32.79 -3.25 -1.17
N GLY A 110 31.55 -2.78 -1.26
CA GLY A 110 31.12 -1.44 -0.87
C GLY A 110 31.38 -0.32 -1.88
N LYS A 111 32.02 -0.60 -3.00
CA LYS A 111 32.28 0.41 -4.05
C LYS A 111 31.31 0.25 -5.19
N LEU A 112 30.74 1.36 -5.65
CA LEU A 112 29.89 1.37 -6.84
C LEU A 112 30.78 0.98 -8.04
N SER A 113 30.49 -0.17 -8.66
CA SER A 113 31.20 -0.68 -9.83
C SER A 113 30.45 -0.38 -11.12
N ASP A 114 29.10 -0.35 -11.08
CA ASP A 114 28.28 -0.10 -12.26
C ASP A 114 26.93 0.53 -11.90
N HIS A 115 26.31 1.20 -12.89
CA HIS A 115 24.98 1.79 -12.78
C HIS A 115 24.24 1.72 -14.11
N ASP A 116 23.33 0.77 -14.20
CA ASP A 116 22.47 0.57 -15.36
C ASP A 116 21.08 1.20 -15.17
N LYS A 117 20.40 1.42 -16.30
CA LYS A 117 19.04 1.93 -16.34
C LYS A 117 18.18 1.11 -17.29
N VAL A 118 17.04 0.67 -16.79
CA VAL A 118 15.98 0.07 -17.60
C VAL A 118 14.84 1.07 -17.67
N GLU A 119 14.41 1.46 -18.87
CA GLU A 119 13.45 2.54 -19.06
C GLU A 119 12.28 2.08 -19.93
N MET A 120 11.06 2.34 -19.45
CA MET A 120 9.82 2.16 -20.21
C MET A 120 9.20 3.54 -20.46
N GLY A 121 9.22 3.97 -21.75
CA GLY A 121 8.72 5.26 -22.18
C GLY A 121 7.26 5.24 -22.61
N PHE A 122 6.55 6.35 -22.40
CA PHE A 122 5.13 6.56 -22.74
C PHE A 122 4.92 7.91 -23.45
N GLU A 123 5.90 8.36 -24.24
CA GLU A 123 5.87 9.70 -24.85
C GLU A 123 4.69 9.86 -25.81
N ASP A 124 4.37 8.80 -26.58
CA ASP A 124 3.33 8.81 -27.60
C ASP A 124 2.02 8.12 -27.15
N ILE A 125 1.97 7.57 -25.96
CA ILE A 125 0.81 6.86 -25.42
C ILE A 125 0.47 7.32 -24.00
N ALA A 126 -0.74 7.04 -23.56
CA ALA A 126 -1.12 7.32 -22.18
C ALA A 126 -0.32 6.41 -21.22
N SER A 127 0.36 7.01 -20.25
CA SER A 127 1.02 6.27 -19.18
C SER A 127 0.04 5.38 -18.41
N PRO A 128 0.43 4.16 -18.04
CA PRO A 128 -0.40 3.26 -17.26
C PRO A 128 -0.81 3.88 -15.92
N LYS A 129 -2.08 3.76 -15.57
CA LYS A 129 -2.58 4.12 -14.23
C LYS A 129 -2.26 3.04 -13.19
N SER A 130 -1.98 1.84 -13.65
CA SER A 130 -1.56 0.72 -12.81
C SER A 130 -0.66 -0.22 -13.61
N GLY A 131 0.22 -0.89 -12.92
CA GLY A 131 1.11 -1.87 -13.52
C GLY A 131 1.87 -2.64 -12.46
N GLU A 132 2.79 -3.47 -12.94
CA GLU A 132 3.57 -4.36 -12.10
C GLU A 132 5.05 -4.27 -12.47
N ILE A 133 5.89 -4.39 -11.45
CA ILE A 133 7.33 -4.64 -11.58
C ILE A 133 7.58 -6.00 -10.96
N VAL A 134 8.13 -6.92 -11.75
CA VAL A 134 8.44 -8.28 -11.31
C VAL A 134 9.93 -8.52 -11.44
N MET A 135 10.56 -9.00 -10.39
CA MET A 135 11.95 -9.42 -10.39
C MET A 135 12.04 -10.87 -9.95
N VAL A 136 12.69 -11.67 -10.77
CA VAL A 136 12.89 -13.10 -10.53
C VAL A 136 14.37 -13.38 -10.59
N PRO A 137 15.06 -13.51 -9.44
CA PRO A 137 16.42 -14.03 -9.44
C PRO A 137 16.45 -15.45 -10.01
N ASP A 138 17.43 -15.71 -10.84
CA ASP A 138 17.71 -17.02 -11.44
C ASP A 138 19.20 -17.29 -11.25
N PHE A 139 19.53 -17.91 -10.13
CA PHE A 139 20.91 -18.14 -9.74
C PHE A 139 21.57 -19.23 -10.59
N ASP A 140 20.78 -20.14 -11.16
CA ASP A 140 21.31 -21.17 -12.07
C ASP A 140 21.86 -20.54 -13.36
N ASN A 141 21.26 -19.46 -13.82
CA ASN A 141 21.68 -18.70 -15.00
C ASN A 141 22.45 -17.40 -14.65
N TYR A 142 22.60 -17.09 -13.39
CA TYR A 142 23.26 -15.87 -12.86
C TYR A 142 22.67 -14.57 -13.47
N VAL A 143 21.35 -14.47 -13.45
CA VAL A 143 20.61 -13.30 -13.90
C VAL A 143 19.47 -12.95 -12.93
N ILE A 144 19.06 -11.69 -12.94
CA ILE A 144 17.77 -11.26 -12.38
C ILE A 144 16.89 -10.93 -13.58
N LYS A 145 15.83 -11.69 -13.79
CA LYS A 145 14.81 -11.40 -14.80
C LYS A 145 13.94 -10.26 -14.30
N LEU A 146 13.93 -9.16 -15.03
CA LEU A 146 13.16 -7.97 -14.73
C LEU A 146 12.04 -7.82 -15.75
N ILE A 147 10.82 -7.67 -15.27
CA ILE A 147 9.63 -7.44 -16.07
C ILE A 147 8.90 -6.21 -15.53
N VAL A 148 8.58 -5.28 -16.42
CA VAL A 148 7.71 -4.14 -16.14
C VAL A 148 6.51 -4.22 -17.04
N SER A 149 5.31 -4.17 -16.50
CA SER A 149 4.07 -4.24 -17.28
C SER A 149 3.07 -3.16 -16.85
N GLY A 150 2.25 -2.72 -17.81
CA GLY A 150 1.16 -1.78 -17.55
C GLY A 150 0.46 -1.38 -18.85
N ASN A 151 -0.87 -1.22 -18.79
CA ASN A 151 -1.70 -0.80 -19.93
C ASN A 151 -1.50 -1.64 -21.21
N GLY A 152 -1.29 -2.96 -21.06
CA GLY A 152 -1.04 -3.85 -22.18
C GLY A 152 0.38 -3.81 -22.75
N SER A 153 1.23 -2.91 -22.28
CA SER A 153 2.65 -2.86 -22.61
C SER A 153 3.48 -3.70 -21.65
N LYS A 154 4.54 -4.32 -22.14
CA LYS A 154 5.46 -5.13 -21.34
C LYS A 154 6.89 -4.88 -21.80
N LEU A 155 7.78 -4.65 -20.84
CA LEU A 155 9.23 -4.65 -21.02
C LEU A 155 9.80 -5.83 -20.23
N SER A 156 10.72 -6.59 -20.85
CA SER A 156 11.42 -7.67 -20.17
C SER A 156 12.89 -7.59 -20.50
N THR A 157 13.75 -7.73 -19.50
CA THR A 157 15.20 -7.77 -19.63
C THR A 157 15.80 -8.67 -18.57
N GLU A 158 17.06 -9.03 -18.74
CA GLU A 158 17.85 -9.78 -17.79
C GLU A 158 19.02 -8.90 -17.31
N ILE A 159 19.27 -8.91 -16.01
CA ILE A 159 20.36 -8.20 -15.37
C ILE A 159 21.36 -9.26 -14.95
N PRO A 160 22.56 -9.30 -15.54
CA PRO A 160 23.59 -10.26 -15.13
C PRO A 160 24.02 -10.03 -13.68
N ILE A 161 24.25 -11.11 -12.94
CA ILE A 161 24.79 -11.10 -11.58
C ILE A 161 26.03 -11.93 -11.51
N LEU A 162 26.97 -11.54 -10.66
CA LEU A 162 28.25 -12.27 -10.42
C LEU A 162 29.00 -12.59 -11.74
N GLU A 163 28.99 -11.65 -12.71
CA GLU A 163 29.74 -11.81 -13.94
C GLU A 163 31.23 -11.89 -13.68
N ASN A 164 31.89 -12.87 -14.29
CA ASN A 164 33.32 -13.11 -14.17
C ASN A 164 33.80 -13.39 -12.73
N VAL A 165 32.89 -13.77 -11.85
CA VAL A 165 33.21 -14.17 -10.46
C VAL A 165 33.53 -15.65 -10.46
N GLU A 166 34.69 -16.01 -9.91
CA GLU A 166 35.09 -17.42 -9.69
C GLU A 166 34.28 -17.99 -8.52
N ASP A 167 34.02 -19.30 -8.56
CA ASP A 167 33.36 -20.05 -7.48
C ASP A 167 31.99 -19.46 -7.06
N ARG A 168 31.29 -18.74 -7.97
CA ARG A 168 30.04 -18.03 -7.72
C ARG A 168 28.88 -18.92 -7.27
N GLU A 169 28.96 -20.23 -7.51
CA GLU A 169 27.98 -21.22 -7.06
C GLU A 169 27.98 -21.40 -5.53
N TYR A 170 29.03 -20.99 -4.83
CA TYR A 170 29.11 -21.05 -3.38
C TYR A 170 28.64 -19.80 -2.67
N TYR A 171 28.25 -18.75 -3.42
CA TYR A 171 27.76 -17.52 -2.83
C TYR A 171 26.40 -17.74 -2.16
N GLY A 172 26.31 -17.35 -0.89
CA GLY A 172 25.08 -17.17 -0.20
C GLY A 172 24.31 -15.99 -0.80
N ARG A 173 22.98 -15.98 -0.64
CA ARG A 173 22.13 -14.95 -1.23
C ARG A 173 20.96 -14.56 -0.33
N THR A 174 20.64 -13.29 -0.31
CA THR A 174 19.48 -12.74 0.38
C THR A 174 18.99 -11.50 -0.34
N ALA A 175 17.79 -11.04 0.02
CA ALA A 175 17.24 -9.79 -0.48
C ALA A 175 16.55 -9.01 0.63
N THR A 176 16.59 -7.67 0.51
CA THR A 176 15.78 -6.76 1.30
C THR A 176 14.96 -5.88 0.38
N GLU A 177 13.67 -5.72 0.68
CA GLU A 177 12.71 -5.01 -0.17
C GLU A 177 11.86 -4.04 0.63
N ILE A 178 11.12 -3.17 -0.07
CA ILE A 178 10.07 -2.37 0.58
C ILE A 178 9.05 -3.32 1.22
N LYS A 179 8.68 -3.07 2.48
CA LYS A 179 7.73 -3.91 3.22
C LYS A 179 6.30 -3.36 3.20
N ASN A 180 6.16 -2.09 2.90
CA ASN A 180 4.90 -1.36 2.99
C ASN A 180 4.63 -0.58 1.70
N VAL A 181 3.44 0.00 1.64
CA VAL A 181 3.06 0.96 0.60
C VAL A 181 3.99 2.17 0.67
N VAL A 182 4.57 2.56 -0.46
CA VAL A 182 5.44 3.72 -0.64
C VAL A 182 4.78 4.71 -1.59
N ASP A 183 4.66 5.97 -1.17
CA ASP A 183 4.13 7.04 -2.03
C ASP A 183 5.11 7.32 -3.17
N ILE A 184 4.61 7.38 -4.41
CA ILE A 184 5.40 7.72 -5.58
C ILE A 184 5.70 9.22 -5.57
N LYS A 185 6.98 9.57 -5.48
CA LYS A 185 7.51 10.90 -5.65
C LYS A 185 8.07 11.02 -7.06
N TYR A 186 7.41 11.85 -7.88
CA TYR A 186 7.82 12.01 -9.28
C TYR A 186 9.18 12.71 -9.41
N ASN A 187 9.99 12.26 -10.37
CA ASN A 187 11.34 12.74 -10.65
C ASN A 187 12.33 12.56 -9.46
N GLU A 188 12.00 11.62 -8.55
CA GLU A 188 12.88 11.21 -7.46
C GLU A 188 13.12 9.70 -7.54
N GLN A 189 14.35 9.28 -7.32
CA GLN A 189 14.68 7.87 -7.18
C GLN A 189 14.25 7.39 -5.80
N GLN A 190 13.53 6.30 -5.77
CA GLN A 190 13.03 5.69 -4.55
C GLN A 190 13.45 4.22 -4.48
N PRO A 191 13.83 3.72 -3.30
CA PRO A 191 14.30 2.34 -3.14
C PRO A 191 13.19 1.34 -3.45
N LEU A 192 13.55 0.21 -4.01
CA LEU A 192 12.63 -0.91 -4.26
C LEU A 192 13.11 -2.19 -3.60
N ILE A 193 14.32 -2.63 -3.93
CA ILE A 193 14.89 -3.88 -3.46
C ILE A 193 16.42 -3.84 -3.55
N ALA A 194 17.09 -4.60 -2.70
CA ALA A 194 18.51 -4.90 -2.84
C ALA A 194 18.74 -6.41 -2.72
N PHE A 195 19.47 -6.97 -3.67
CA PHE A 195 19.96 -8.34 -3.65
C PHE A 195 21.40 -8.35 -3.17
N VAL A 196 21.71 -9.24 -2.24
CA VAL A 196 23.03 -9.36 -1.62
C VAL A 196 23.57 -10.75 -1.87
N TYR A 197 24.81 -10.79 -2.30
CA TYR A 197 25.57 -12.04 -2.54
C TYR A 197 26.89 -11.95 -1.79
N ASP A 198 27.19 -12.96 -1.03
CA ASP A 198 28.40 -13.03 -0.23
C ASP A 198 28.89 -14.49 -0.10
N ASN A 199 30.18 -14.69 -0.09
CA ASN A 199 30.77 -16.01 0.04
C ASN A 199 31.15 -16.38 1.49
N ASP A 200 30.96 -15.46 2.45
CA ASP A 200 31.29 -15.64 3.88
C ASP A 200 30.08 -15.20 4.75
N GLU A 201 30.21 -14.16 5.53
CA GLU A 201 29.20 -13.67 6.46
C GLU A 201 28.32 -12.57 5.85
N MET A 202 27.09 -12.89 5.43
CA MET A 202 26.16 -11.90 4.86
C MET A 202 25.69 -10.89 5.90
N SER A 203 25.84 -9.62 5.57
CA SER A 203 25.20 -8.51 6.27
C SER A 203 24.00 -8.01 5.47
N VAL A 204 22.78 -8.17 6.00
CA VAL A 204 21.55 -7.74 5.32
C VAL A 204 21.34 -6.25 5.54
N PRO A 205 21.52 -5.38 4.52
CA PRO A 205 21.28 -3.95 4.63
C PRO A 205 19.77 -3.66 4.74
N THR A 206 19.45 -2.50 5.27
CA THR A 206 18.10 -1.94 5.12
C THR A 206 18.07 -1.01 3.90
N LEU A 207 16.89 -0.83 3.28
CA LEU A 207 16.78 0.10 2.15
C LEU A 207 17.09 1.55 2.54
N ASP A 208 16.86 1.91 3.80
CA ASP A 208 17.18 3.24 4.34
C ASP A 208 18.70 3.52 4.36
N ASP A 209 19.52 2.49 4.43
CA ASP A 209 20.98 2.65 4.40
C ASP A 209 21.46 3.17 3.04
N PHE A 210 20.81 2.75 1.96
CA PHE A 210 21.11 3.25 0.60
C PHE A 210 20.71 4.72 0.43
N ILE A 211 19.54 5.11 0.97
CA ILE A 211 19.07 6.51 0.91
C ILE A 211 20.01 7.44 1.67
N ASN A 212 20.51 6.99 2.81
CA ASN A 212 21.36 7.79 3.70
C ASN A 212 22.86 7.72 3.35
N SER A 213 23.22 7.08 2.22
CA SER A 213 24.61 6.92 1.77
C SER A 213 25.54 6.32 2.83
N LYS A 214 25.01 5.47 3.69
CA LYS A 214 25.78 4.73 4.68
C LYS A 214 26.52 3.60 3.98
N THR A 215 27.76 3.78 3.64
CA THR A 215 28.57 2.82 2.89
C THR A 215 29.17 1.69 3.75
N ASP A 216 29.19 1.87 5.06
CA ASP A 216 29.87 0.92 5.96
C ASP A 216 29.28 -0.52 5.91
N PHE A 217 27.98 -0.66 5.65
CA PHE A 217 27.36 -1.99 5.50
C PHE A 217 27.58 -2.57 4.10
N LEU A 218 27.75 -1.72 3.07
CA LEU A 218 28.02 -2.20 1.71
C LEU A 218 29.38 -2.89 1.63
N SER A 219 30.36 -2.41 2.41
CA SER A 219 31.70 -3.00 2.45
C SER A 219 31.79 -4.34 3.17
N LYS A 220 30.70 -4.77 3.82
CA LYS A 220 30.60 -6.06 4.50
C LYS A 220 30.08 -7.18 3.60
N ASN A 221 29.70 -6.85 2.38
CA ASN A 221 29.21 -7.82 1.42
C ASN A 221 30.02 -7.73 0.13
N ASP A 222 30.26 -8.85 -0.52
CA ASP A 222 31.03 -8.91 -1.74
C ASP A 222 30.30 -8.22 -2.89
N TYR A 223 29.01 -8.51 -3.09
CA TYR A 223 28.20 -7.94 -4.16
C TYR A 223 26.82 -7.53 -3.65
N VAL A 224 26.41 -6.31 -4.02
CA VAL A 224 25.07 -5.81 -3.75
C VAL A 224 24.50 -5.20 -5.03
N TYR A 225 23.33 -5.68 -5.46
CA TYR A 225 22.55 -5.10 -6.57
C TYR A 225 21.36 -4.36 -5.99
N TYR A 226 21.48 -3.04 -5.93
CA TYR A 226 20.41 -2.18 -5.43
C TYR A 226 19.57 -1.66 -6.59
N VAL A 227 18.26 -1.82 -6.49
CA VAL A 227 17.30 -1.36 -7.49
C VAL A 227 16.42 -0.26 -6.90
N ALA A 228 16.39 0.88 -7.59
CA ALA A 228 15.50 2.00 -7.29
C ALA A 228 14.58 2.26 -8.48
N PHE A 229 13.38 2.78 -8.21
CA PHE A 229 12.43 3.20 -9.24
C PHE A 229 12.31 4.73 -9.30
N GLU A 230 11.95 5.24 -10.48
CA GLU A 230 11.71 6.66 -10.73
C GLU A 230 10.56 6.81 -11.74
N PHE A 231 9.50 7.53 -11.37
CA PHE A 231 8.46 7.95 -12.30
C PHE A 231 8.75 9.38 -12.79
N CYS A 232 9.05 9.53 -14.07
CA CYS A 232 9.47 10.81 -14.66
C CYS A 232 8.28 11.54 -15.30
N LYS A 233 8.05 12.79 -14.93
CA LYS A 233 7.05 13.69 -15.54
C LYS A 233 7.57 14.44 -16.75
#